data_083b21c981ea9ee8ed714cd602bfacc7
#
_entry.id   083b21c981ea9ee8ed714cd602bfacc7
#
_cell.length_a   1.000
_cell.length_b   1.000
_cell.length_c   1.000
_cell.angle_alpha   90.00
_cell.angle_beta   90.00
_cell.angle_gamma   90.00
#
_symmetry.space_group_name_H-M   'P 1'
#
loop_
_entity.id
_entity.type
_entity.pdbx_description
1 polymer ?
#
loop_
_entity_poly.entity_id
_entity_poly.type
_entity_poly.pdbx_seq_one_letter_code
_entity_poly.pdbx_strand_id
1 'polypeptide(L)'
;MTIGAQAEREELSLNDAASHVLEECRTVVPGMQALFGFQLIAVFTTGFNDQLSSPERMLHLTAIVLVTIAIALVMAPAALHRQTDPLAVSRRFIRISSRLLMASMAPLAVGLCLDIYLVARVIVGTRGVAVTISVFLLAVFVVLWLLLPRLSRTRSIDS
;
A
#
# COMPACT_ATOMS: atom_id res chain seq x y z
N MET A 1 19.29 19.45 33.76
CA MET A 1 19.24 18.57 32.54
C MET A 1 19.60 19.46 31.37
N THR A 2 20.78 19.26 30.77
CA THR A 2 21.39 20.21 29.85
C THR A 2 20.72 20.15 28.45
N ILE A 3 20.64 21.28 27.75
CA ILE A 3 20.09 21.43 26.40
C ILE A 3 20.69 20.40 25.44
N GLY A 4 21.95 20.01 25.59
CA GLY A 4 22.61 18.96 24.81
C GLY A 4 21.99 17.57 24.98
N ALA A 5 21.60 17.17 26.18
CA ALA A 5 20.98 15.86 26.42
C ALA A 5 19.54 15.77 25.87
N GLN A 6 18.86 16.91 25.71
CA GLN A 6 17.53 16.93 25.04
C GLN A 6 17.64 16.83 23.53
N ALA A 7 18.62 17.52 22.93
CA ALA A 7 18.89 17.44 21.50
C ALA A 7 19.31 16.01 21.09
N GLU A 8 20.19 15.37 21.84
CA GLU A 8 20.64 14.01 21.61
C GLU A 8 19.48 12.99 21.69
N ARG A 9 18.59 13.13 22.69
CA ARG A 9 17.38 12.28 22.79
C ARG A 9 16.40 12.50 21.64
N GLU A 10 16.27 13.71 21.15
CA GLU A 10 15.41 14.02 20.01
C GLU A 10 15.98 13.40 18.73
N GLU A 11 17.27 13.49 18.49
CA GLU A 11 17.93 12.85 17.35
C GLU A 11 17.80 11.33 17.37
N LEU A 12 18.01 10.68 18.52
CA LEU A 12 17.81 9.24 18.69
C LEU A 12 16.35 8.84 18.39
N SER A 13 15.37 9.59 18.90
CA SER A 13 13.96 9.30 18.66
C SER A 13 13.53 9.48 17.19
N LEU A 14 14.14 10.42 16.46
CA LEU A 14 13.91 10.62 15.03
C LEU A 14 14.54 9.49 14.20
N ASN A 15 15.74 9.06 14.55
CA ASN A 15 16.41 7.93 13.90
C ASN A 15 15.63 6.63 14.09
N ASP A 16 15.13 6.36 15.29
CA ASP A 16 14.29 5.19 15.57
C ASP A 16 12.99 5.24 14.75
N ALA A 17 12.32 6.38 14.70
CA ALA A 17 11.10 6.55 13.91
C ALA A 17 11.34 6.36 12.40
N ALA A 18 12.47 6.85 11.87
CA ALA A 18 12.84 6.63 10.48
C ALA A 18 13.15 5.16 10.19
N SER A 19 13.85 4.47 11.10
CA SER A 19 14.16 3.05 10.99
C SER A 19 12.89 2.21 10.95
N HIS A 20 11.91 2.49 11.81
CA HIS A 20 10.60 1.80 11.78
C HIS A 20 9.88 1.97 10.44
N VAL A 21 9.83 3.20 9.90
CA VAL A 21 9.20 3.46 8.59
C VAL A 21 9.90 2.69 7.47
N LEU A 22 11.23 2.66 7.46
CA LEU A 22 12.00 1.94 6.45
C LEU A 22 11.85 0.42 6.59
N GLU A 23 11.74 -0.09 7.80
CA GLU A 23 11.50 -1.51 8.08
C GLU A 23 10.10 -1.94 7.64
N GLU A 24 9.08 -1.12 7.87
CA GLU A 24 7.73 -1.32 7.34
C GLU A 24 7.75 -1.42 5.81
N CYS A 25 8.43 -0.50 5.11
CA CYS A 25 8.61 -0.57 3.66
C CYS A 25 9.27 -1.90 3.25
N ARG A 26 10.35 -2.27 3.91
CA ARG A 26 11.12 -3.49 3.60
C ARG A 26 10.29 -4.76 3.78
N THR A 27 9.40 -4.80 4.75
CA THR A 27 8.54 -5.94 5.03
C THR A 27 7.41 -6.08 4.01
N VAL A 28 6.82 -4.96 3.57
CA VAL A 28 5.66 -4.94 2.67
C VAL A 28 6.05 -5.14 1.20
N VAL A 29 7.19 -4.59 0.77
CA VAL A 29 7.63 -4.62 -0.65
C VAL A 29 7.70 -6.01 -1.25
N PRO A 30 8.28 -7.06 -0.60
CA PRO A 30 8.33 -8.39 -1.19
C PRO A 30 6.93 -8.97 -1.48
N GLY A 31 5.97 -8.75 -0.59
CA GLY A 31 4.58 -9.18 -0.82
C GLY A 31 3.93 -8.49 -2.02
N MET A 32 4.14 -7.18 -2.16
CA MET A 32 3.64 -6.42 -3.30
C MET A 32 4.32 -6.82 -4.62
N GLN A 33 5.62 -7.13 -4.60
CA GLN A 33 6.36 -7.61 -5.77
C GLN A 33 5.90 -8.99 -6.20
N ALA A 34 5.62 -9.89 -5.26
CA ALA A 34 5.05 -11.20 -5.58
C ALA A 34 3.68 -11.05 -6.24
N LEU A 35 2.78 -10.22 -5.68
CA LEU A 35 1.48 -9.91 -6.27
C LEU A 35 1.64 -9.38 -7.70
N PHE A 36 2.49 -8.38 -7.90
CA PHE A 36 2.77 -7.80 -9.21
C PHE A 36 3.29 -8.84 -10.21
N GLY A 37 4.21 -9.72 -9.77
CA GLY A 37 4.72 -10.80 -10.59
C GLY A 37 3.62 -11.77 -11.05
N PHE A 38 2.70 -12.13 -10.15
CA PHE A 38 1.54 -12.97 -10.52
C PHE A 38 0.58 -12.28 -11.49
N GLN A 39 0.34 -10.98 -11.33
CA GLN A 39 -0.47 -10.21 -12.27
C GLN A 39 0.15 -10.23 -13.69
N LEU A 40 1.46 -10.07 -13.81
CA LEU A 40 2.16 -10.13 -15.10
C LEU A 40 2.10 -11.53 -15.72
N ILE A 41 2.34 -12.58 -14.93
CA ILE A 41 2.29 -13.97 -15.41
C ILE A 41 0.90 -14.33 -15.93
N ALA A 42 -0.16 -13.86 -15.29
CA ALA A 42 -1.53 -14.13 -15.68
C ALA A 42 -1.80 -13.78 -17.15
N VAL A 43 -1.23 -12.67 -17.65
CA VAL A 43 -1.39 -12.21 -19.05
C VAL A 43 -0.85 -13.20 -20.07
N PHE A 44 0.16 -13.98 -19.71
CA PHE A 44 0.81 -14.96 -20.60
C PHE A 44 0.15 -16.35 -20.55
N THR A 45 -0.88 -16.53 -19.73
CA THR A 45 -1.63 -17.80 -19.69
C THR A 45 -2.62 -17.88 -20.86
N THR A 46 -2.83 -19.07 -21.39
CA THR A 46 -3.78 -19.30 -22.51
C THR A 46 -5.20 -18.90 -22.13
N GLY A 47 -5.60 -19.11 -20.87
CA GLY A 47 -6.93 -18.74 -20.37
C GLY A 47 -7.20 -17.24 -20.31
N PHE A 48 -6.18 -16.39 -20.30
CA PHE A 48 -6.36 -14.94 -20.17
C PHE A 48 -7.18 -14.34 -21.33
N ASN A 49 -6.85 -14.72 -22.56
CA ASN A 49 -7.56 -14.23 -23.75
C ASN A 49 -8.90 -14.92 -23.95
N ASP A 50 -9.02 -16.19 -23.57
CA ASP A 50 -10.21 -17.02 -23.83
C ASP A 50 -11.33 -16.75 -22.81
N GLN A 51 -10.97 -16.42 -21.56
CA GLN A 51 -11.93 -16.26 -20.46
C GLN A 51 -12.28 -14.81 -20.17
N LEU A 52 -11.41 -13.85 -20.53
CA LEU A 52 -11.60 -12.44 -20.25
C LEU A 52 -12.01 -11.66 -21.51
N SER A 53 -13.11 -10.95 -21.43
CA SER A 53 -13.54 -9.98 -22.46
C SER A 53 -12.58 -8.79 -22.54
N SER A 54 -12.62 -8.03 -23.63
CA SER A 54 -11.78 -6.82 -23.80
C SER A 54 -11.88 -5.83 -22.63
N PRO A 55 -13.08 -5.50 -22.10
CA PRO A 55 -13.18 -4.65 -20.91
C PRO A 55 -12.53 -5.27 -19.66
N GLU A 56 -12.66 -6.58 -19.45
CA GLU A 56 -12.06 -7.28 -18.30
C GLU A 56 -10.53 -7.30 -18.38
N ARG A 57 -9.96 -7.42 -19.57
CA ARG A 57 -8.51 -7.25 -19.79
C ARG A 57 -8.03 -5.85 -19.48
N MET A 58 -8.82 -4.82 -19.80
CA MET A 58 -8.52 -3.43 -19.42
C MET A 58 -8.61 -3.22 -17.90
N LEU A 59 -9.54 -3.88 -17.21
CA LEU A 59 -9.59 -3.87 -15.75
C LEU A 59 -8.33 -4.50 -15.15
N HIS A 60 -7.85 -5.62 -15.70
CA HIS A 60 -6.60 -6.23 -15.26
C HIS A 60 -5.39 -5.31 -15.46
N LEU A 61 -5.28 -4.67 -16.63
CA LEU A 61 -4.24 -3.66 -16.87
C LEU A 61 -4.33 -2.51 -15.86
N THR A 62 -5.53 -2.05 -15.53
CA THR A 62 -5.75 -1.02 -14.51
C THR A 62 -5.29 -1.49 -13.14
N ALA A 63 -5.56 -2.75 -12.75
CA ALA A 63 -5.07 -3.33 -11.50
C ALA A 63 -3.55 -3.35 -11.46
N ILE A 64 -2.87 -3.79 -12.53
CA ILE A 64 -1.40 -3.76 -12.65
C ILE A 64 -0.85 -2.34 -12.44
N VAL A 65 -1.42 -1.34 -13.11
CA VAL A 65 -0.99 0.07 -12.97
C VAL A 65 -1.17 0.56 -11.54
N LEU A 66 -2.30 0.26 -10.90
CA LEU A 66 -2.55 0.66 -9.51
C LEU A 66 -1.56 0.01 -8.54
N VAL A 67 -1.28 -1.29 -8.69
CA VAL A 67 -0.27 -1.97 -7.87
C VAL A 67 1.12 -1.40 -8.12
N THR A 68 1.47 -1.07 -9.37
CA THR A 68 2.75 -0.41 -9.70
C THR A 68 2.87 0.96 -9.00
N ILE A 69 1.81 1.76 -9.01
CA ILE A 69 1.77 3.06 -8.30
C ILE A 69 1.96 2.83 -6.79
N ALA A 70 1.27 1.84 -6.22
CA ALA A 70 1.41 1.51 -4.81
C ALA A 70 2.85 1.11 -4.44
N ILE A 71 3.50 0.27 -5.25
CA ILE A 71 4.91 -0.11 -5.08
C ILE A 71 5.82 1.13 -5.13
N ALA A 72 5.63 2.00 -6.12
CA ALA A 72 6.42 3.23 -6.25
C ALA A 72 6.28 4.13 -5.00
N LEU A 73 5.06 4.27 -4.46
CA LEU A 73 4.79 5.06 -3.25
C LEU A 73 5.46 4.45 -2.02
N VAL A 74 5.42 3.11 -1.86
CA VAL A 74 6.08 2.41 -0.74
C VAL A 74 7.61 2.49 -0.84
N MET A 75 8.17 2.47 -2.05
CA MET A 75 9.63 2.57 -2.25
C MET A 75 10.16 4.01 -2.16
N ALA A 76 9.31 5.01 -2.30
CA ALA A 76 9.71 6.42 -2.29
C ALA A 76 10.45 6.86 -1.00
N PRO A 77 10.07 6.44 0.23
CA PRO A 77 10.84 6.74 1.44
C PRO A 77 12.28 6.25 1.39
N ALA A 78 12.52 5.04 0.88
CA ALA A 78 13.87 4.50 0.75
C ALA A 78 14.71 5.29 -0.28
N ALA A 79 14.10 5.71 -1.38
CA ALA A 79 14.73 6.57 -2.37
C ALA A 79 15.06 7.97 -1.82
N LEU A 80 14.13 8.56 -1.06
CA LEU A 80 14.33 9.85 -0.39
C LEU A 80 15.46 9.77 0.64
N HIS A 81 15.51 8.70 1.44
CA HIS A 81 16.56 8.52 2.45
C HIS A 81 17.97 8.45 1.84
N ARG A 82 18.11 7.85 0.64
CA ARG A 82 19.39 7.77 -0.06
C ARG A 82 19.85 9.10 -0.67
N GLN A 83 18.91 10.02 -0.94
CA GLN A 83 19.18 11.31 -1.59
C GLN A 83 19.39 12.45 -0.60
N THR A 84 18.89 12.28 0.63
CA THR A 84 19.14 13.21 1.73
C THR A 84 20.32 12.74 2.55
N ASP A 85 21.04 13.68 3.19
CA ASP A 85 22.19 13.37 4.03
C ASP A 85 21.81 12.32 5.09
N PRO A 86 22.46 11.14 5.12
CA PRO A 86 22.11 10.04 6.04
C PRO A 86 22.22 10.43 7.52
N LEU A 87 22.91 11.52 7.83
CA LEU A 87 23.15 12.01 9.20
C LEU A 87 22.08 12.98 9.71
N ALA A 88 21.14 13.43 8.86
CA ALA A 88 20.12 14.40 9.23
C ALA A 88 18.70 13.88 8.96
N VAL A 89 18.22 12.94 9.77
CA VAL A 89 16.80 12.55 9.74
C VAL A 89 15.95 13.71 10.25
N SER A 90 15.17 14.32 9.35
CA SER A 90 14.30 15.43 9.69
C SER A 90 12.87 14.96 9.99
N ARG A 91 12.16 15.65 10.90
CA ARG A 91 10.72 15.46 11.13
C ARG A 91 9.89 15.57 9.84
N ARG A 92 10.38 16.34 8.85
CA ARG A 92 9.78 16.47 7.53
C ARG A 92 9.88 15.15 6.75
N PHE A 93 11.01 14.46 6.79
CA PHE A 93 11.22 13.16 6.15
C PHE A 93 10.20 12.14 6.68
N ILE A 94 10.10 11.98 8.01
CA ILE A 94 9.16 11.03 8.63
C ILE A 94 7.72 11.33 8.22
N ARG A 95 7.32 12.61 8.22
CA ARG A 95 5.97 13.02 7.83
C ARG A 95 5.65 12.73 6.37
N ILE A 96 6.59 12.99 5.46
CA ILE A 96 6.42 12.70 4.03
C ILE A 96 6.35 11.19 3.82
N SER A 97 7.26 10.43 4.40
CA SER A 97 7.32 8.97 4.29
C SER A 97 6.04 8.30 4.80
N SER A 98 5.55 8.69 5.97
CA SER A 98 4.28 8.18 6.50
C SER A 98 3.08 8.53 5.61
N ARG A 99 3.07 9.72 5.00
CA ARG A 99 2.02 10.09 4.04
C ARG A 99 2.07 9.27 2.75
N LEU A 100 3.26 8.99 2.23
CA LEU A 100 3.45 8.16 1.05
C LEU A 100 3.01 6.72 1.30
N LEU A 101 3.38 6.15 2.44
CA LEU A 101 2.91 4.82 2.86
C LEU A 101 1.39 4.77 2.98
N MET A 102 0.79 5.75 3.64
CA MET A 102 -0.66 5.83 3.75
C MET A 102 -1.34 6.02 2.38
N ALA A 103 -0.75 6.82 1.49
CA ALA A 103 -1.27 7.03 0.15
C ALA A 103 -1.19 5.78 -0.73
N SER A 104 -0.21 4.89 -0.50
CA SER A 104 -0.05 3.64 -1.26
C SER A 104 -1.17 2.63 -0.97
N MET A 105 -1.80 2.70 0.19
CA MET A 105 -2.87 1.78 0.59
C MET A 105 -4.09 1.87 -0.33
N ALA A 106 -4.45 3.07 -0.81
CA ALA A 106 -5.63 3.24 -1.66
C ALA A 106 -5.48 2.55 -3.03
N PRO A 107 -4.43 2.82 -3.83
CA PRO A 107 -4.25 2.14 -5.10
C PRO A 107 -4.02 0.63 -4.92
N LEU A 108 -3.36 0.19 -3.84
CA LEU A 108 -3.21 -1.24 -3.54
C LEU A 108 -4.56 -1.91 -3.28
N ALA A 109 -5.41 -1.33 -2.43
CA ALA A 109 -6.73 -1.89 -2.13
C ALA A 109 -7.61 -1.99 -3.38
N VAL A 110 -7.64 -0.94 -4.19
CA VAL A 110 -8.42 -0.94 -5.44
C VAL A 110 -7.87 -1.97 -6.43
N GLY A 111 -6.55 -2.03 -6.62
CA GLY A 111 -5.91 -3.02 -7.49
C GLY A 111 -6.25 -4.45 -7.09
N LEU A 112 -6.11 -4.79 -5.79
CA LEU A 112 -6.49 -6.10 -5.25
C LEU A 112 -7.98 -6.41 -5.46
N CYS A 113 -8.87 -5.45 -5.24
CA CYS A 113 -10.30 -5.66 -5.45
C CYS A 113 -10.65 -5.91 -6.93
N LEU A 114 -9.95 -5.26 -7.87
CA LEU A 114 -10.11 -5.52 -9.29
C LEU A 114 -9.63 -6.93 -9.66
N ASP A 115 -8.49 -7.38 -9.14
CA ASP A 115 -8.01 -8.74 -9.37
C ASP A 115 -8.97 -9.79 -8.82
N ILE A 116 -9.44 -9.61 -7.58
CA ILE A 116 -10.42 -10.52 -6.99
C ILE A 116 -11.74 -10.51 -7.78
N TYR A 117 -12.16 -9.35 -8.29
CA TYR A 117 -13.31 -9.28 -9.20
C TYR A 117 -13.11 -10.17 -10.42
N LEU A 118 -11.97 -10.08 -11.11
CA LEU A 118 -11.67 -10.86 -12.30
C LEU A 118 -11.62 -12.36 -11.99
N VAL A 119 -10.92 -12.74 -10.93
CA VAL A 119 -10.83 -14.14 -10.49
C VAL A 119 -12.22 -14.69 -10.13
N ALA A 120 -13.00 -13.96 -9.33
CA ALA A 120 -14.36 -14.37 -8.97
C ALA A 120 -15.27 -14.47 -10.19
N ARG A 121 -15.13 -13.56 -11.16
CA ARG A 121 -15.86 -13.58 -12.43
C ARG A 121 -15.58 -14.84 -13.25
N VAL A 122 -14.31 -15.26 -13.31
CA VAL A 122 -13.90 -16.48 -14.01
C VAL A 122 -14.40 -17.73 -13.29
N ILE A 123 -14.27 -17.78 -11.95
CA ILE A 123 -14.65 -18.97 -11.17
C ILE A 123 -16.18 -19.15 -11.12
N VAL A 124 -16.93 -18.09 -10.84
CA VAL A 124 -18.37 -18.16 -10.56
C VAL A 124 -19.21 -17.98 -11.84
N GLY A 125 -18.66 -17.35 -12.87
CA GLY A 125 -19.36 -17.08 -14.12
C GLY A 125 -20.39 -15.94 -14.05
N THR A 126 -20.73 -15.41 -12.87
CA THR A 126 -21.76 -14.36 -12.69
C THR A 126 -21.16 -13.04 -12.23
N ARG A 127 -21.50 -11.94 -12.95
CA ARG A 127 -21.00 -10.60 -12.62
C ARG A 127 -21.47 -10.11 -11.24
N GLY A 128 -22.71 -10.40 -10.88
CA GLY A 128 -23.29 -9.95 -9.61
C GLY A 128 -22.50 -10.43 -8.40
N VAL A 129 -22.21 -11.73 -8.34
CA VAL A 129 -21.43 -12.32 -7.25
C VAL A 129 -20.00 -11.74 -7.18
N ALA A 130 -19.34 -11.63 -8.35
CA ALA A 130 -17.99 -11.06 -8.41
C ALA A 130 -17.94 -9.62 -7.91
N VAL A 131 -18.90 -8.78 -8.31
CA VAL A 131 -19.03 -7.39 -7.80
C VAL A 131 -19.27 -7.37 -6.29
N THR A 132 -20.18 -8.22 -5.79
CA THR A 132 -20.49 -8.26 -4.34
C THR A 132 -19.25 -8.61 -3.51
N ILE A 133 -18.47 -9.61 -3.93
CA ILE A 133 -17.25 -10.01 -3.25
C ILE A 133 -16.24 -8.85 -3.25
N SER A 134 -16.02 -8.21 -4.40
CA SER A 134 -15.04 -7.13 -4.51
C SER A 134 -15.43 -5.88 -3.72
N VAL A 135 -16.71 -5.51 -3.73
CA VAL A 135 -17.23 -4.38 -2.93
C VAL A 135 -17.15 -4.70 -1.44
N PHE A 136 -17.45 -5.91 -1.02
CA PHE A 136 -17.29 -6.34 0.37
C PHE A 136 -15.83 -6.23 0.82
N LEU A 137 -14.87 -6.72 0.02
CA LEU A 137 -13.45 -6.61 0.34
C LEU A 137 -12.98 -5.16 0.38
N LEU A 138 -13.44 -4.32 -0.57
CA LEU A 138 -13.12 -2.90 -0.55
C LEU A 138 -13.65 -2.23 0.73
N ALA A 139 -14.86 -2.57 1.18
CA ALA A 139 -15.40 -2.08 2.44
C ALA A 139 -14.55 -2.52 3.64
N VAL A 140 -14.07 -3.77 3.65
CA VAL A 140 -13.15 -4.27 4.68
C VAL A 140 -11.85 -3.46 4.70
N PHE A 141 -11.22 -3.21 3.54
CA PHE A 141 -10.01 -2.37 3.47
C PHE A 141 -10.27 -0.95 3.97
N VAL A 142 -11.37 -0.32 3.56
CA VAL A 142 -11.74 1.03 4.01
C VAL A 142 -11.93 1.07 5.53
N VAL A 143 -12.63 0.08 6.10
CA VAL A 143 -12.85 0.01 7.55
C VAL A 143 -11.53 -0.17 8.30
N LEU A 144 -10.71 -1.14 7.90
CA LEU A 144 -9.48 -1.48 8.61
C LEU A 144 -8.39 -0.40 8.45
N TRP A 145 -8.25 0.17 7.25
CA TRP A 145 -7.12 1.06 6.95
C TRP A 145 -7.44 2.54 7.10
N LEU A 146 -8.72 2.95 6.99
CA LEU A 146 -9.09 4.36 7.08
C LEU A 146 -9.94 4.68 8.33
N LEU A 147 -10.93 3.85 8.69
CA LEU A 147 -11.83 4.16 9.78
C LEU A 147 -11.24 3.79 11.14
N LEU A 148 -10.68 2.60 11.28
CA LEU A 148 -10.12 2.13 12.55
C LEU A 148 -9.02 3.05 13.11
N PRO A 149 -8.01 3.50 12.33
CA PRO A 149 -6.99 4.42 12.82
C PRO A 149 -7.53 5.81 13.19
N ARG A 150 -8.62 6.25 12.54
CA ARG A 150 -9.24 7.54 12.86
C ARG A 150 -10.00 7.48 14.18
N LEU A 151 -10.70 6.37 14.45
CA LEU A 151 -11.44 6.17 15.70
C LEU A 151 -10.52 6.03 16.91
N SER A 152 -9.34 5.43 16.74
CA SER A 152 -8.36 5.32 17.84
C SER A 152 -7.72 6.67 18.21
N ARG A 153 -7.58 7.61 17.25
CA ARG A 153 -7.05 8.95 17.53
C ARG A 153 -8.01 9.83 18.32
N THR A 154 -9.33 9.69 18.13
CA THR A 154 -10.32 10.48 18.87
C THR A 154 -10.43 10.08 20.35
N ARG A 155 -10.22 8.80 20.68
CA ARG A 155 -10.25 8.31 22.06
C ARG A 155 -9.03 8.75 22.91
N SER A 156 -7.92 9.08 22.28
CA SER A 156 -6.68 9.52 22.99
C SER A 156 -6.71 11.00 23.39
N ILE A 157 -7.74 11.76 23.03
CA ILE A 157 -7.88 13.19 23.37
C ILE A 157 -8.81 13.37 24.60
N ASP A 158 -9.63 12.34 24.89
CA ASP A 158 -10.62 12.39 26.00
C ASP A 158 -10.17 11.63 27.26
N SER A 159 -8.91 11.18 27.31
CA SER A 159 -8.25 10.53 28.47
C SER A 159 -7.03 11.34 28.95
#